data_2b49d584a4a88838d0d52e85c2e9a958
#
_entry.id   2b49d584a4a88838d0d52e85c2e9a958
#
_cell.length_a   1.000
_cell.length_b   1.000
_cell.length_c   1.000
_cell.angle_alpha   90.00
_cell.angle_beta   90.00
_cell.angle_gamma   90.00
#
_symmetry.space_group_name_H-M   'P 1'
#
loop_
_entity.id
_entity.type
_entity.pdbx_description
1 polymer ?
#
loop_
_entity_poly.entity_id
_entity_poly.type
_entity_poly.pdbx_seq_one_letter_code
_entity_poly.pdbx_strand_id
1 'polypeptide(L)'
;MSEKLKKGQTAPLETDIRKISINLIDGFPNHPFYVFDDDEMSDLTESIRRNGLISPVIVRKKADRFELISGHRRKHACELLGHDEIACHIVEASDDEAIIMMVDSNCQRTKVLPSERAFAYKMKLEAMKRQGKRSDL
;
A
#
# COMPACT_ATOMS: atom_id res chain seq x y z
N MET A 1 23.74 -18.40 -4.41
CA MET A 1 24.02 -18.34 -2.96
C MET A 1 23.42 -17.07 -2.38
N SER A 2 22.63 -17.23 -1.37
CA SER A 2 22.06 -16.05 -0.74
C SER A 2 23.13 -15.36 0.11
N GLU A 3 23.22 -14.05 -0.03
CA GLU A 3 24.07 -13.28 0.82
C GLU A 3 23.52 -13.28 2.23
N LYS A 4 24.40 -13.53 3.17
CA LYS A 4 24.03 -13.42 4.56
C LYS A 4 24.00 -11.95 4.93
N LEU A 5 22.95 -11.54 5.61
CA LEU A 5 22.87 -10.18 6.10
C LEU A 5 23.93 -9.96 7.17
N LYS A 6 24.54 -8.80 7.14
CA LYS A 6 25.48 -8.42 8.18
C LYS A 6 24.72 -8.19 9.48
N LYS A 7 25.42 -8.37 10.57
CA LYS A 7 24.85 -8.11 11.88
C LYS A 7 24.37 -6.67 11.95
N GLY A 8 23.13 -6.49 12.37
CA GLY A 8 22.53 -5.16 12.46
C GLY A 8 21.72 -4.74 11.24
N GLN A 9 21.79 -5.48 10.16
CA GLN A 9 20.96 -5.22 8.99
C GLN A 9 19.60 -5.90 9.16
N THR A 10 18.55 -5.19 8.74
CA THR A 10 17.23 -5.80 8.67
C THR A 10 17.10 -6.58 7.37
N ALA A 11 16.33 -7.65 7.39
CA ALA A 11 16.04 -8.41 6.18
C ALA A 11 15.36 -7.49 5.18
N PRO A 12 15.76 -7.53 3.90
CA PRO A 12 15.07 -6.74 2.89
C PRO A 12 13.62 -7.14 2.80
N LEU A 13 12.75 -6.15 2.72
CA LEU A 13 11.31 -6.42 2.60
C LEU A 13 10.99 -7.12 1.28
N GLU A 14 11.81 -6.92 0.26
CA GLU A 14 11.60 -7.55 -1.04
C GLU A 14 11.65 -9.08 -0.99
N THR A 15 12.13 -9.67 0.11
CA THR A 15 12.10 -11.13 0.25
C THR A 15 10.68 -11.68 0.39
N ASP A 16 9.73 -10.82 0.74
CA ASP A 16 8.33 -11.21 0.90
C ASP A 16 7.47 -10.82 -0.29
N ILE A 17 8.08 -10.61 -1.45
CA ILE A 17 7.33 -10.27 -2.64
C ILE A 17 6.72 -11.54 -3.24
N ARG A 18 5.40 -11.51 -3.42
CA ARG A 18 4.65 -12.61 -4.03
C ARG A 18 3.59 -12.09 -4.96
N LYS A 19 3.20 -12.93 -5.91
CA LYS A 19 2.03 -12.65 -6.73
C LYS A 19 0.80 -13.13 -5.98
N ILE A 20 -0.16 -12.26 -5.81
CA ILE A 20 -1.39 -12.55 -5.09
C ILE A 20 -2.58 -12.27 -5.98
N SER A 21 -3.58 -13.15 -5.93
CA SER A 21 -4.82 -12.93 -6.67
C SER A 21 -5.45 -11.60 -6.24
N ILE A 22 -5.79 -10.78 -7.22
CA ILE A 22 -6.42 -9.48 -6.96
C ILE A 22 -7.71 -9.66 -6.15
N ASN A 23 -8.42 -10.75 -6.38
CA ASN A 23 -9.66 -11.04 -5.65
C ASN A 23 -9.47 -11.26 -4.16
N LEU A 24 -8.25 -11.53 -3.72
CA LEU A 24 -7.94 -11.72 -2.30
C LEU A 24 -7.49 -10.44 -1.62
N ILE A 25 -7.36 -9.35 -2.36
CA ILE A 25 -6.84 -8.09 -1.84
C ILE A 25 -7.99 -7.10 -1.67
N ASP A 26 -8.25 -6.72 -0.43
CA ASP A 26 -9.28 -5.75 -0.10
C ASP A 26 -8.67 -4.35 -0.02
N GLY A 27 -9.47 -3.33 -0.34
CA GLY A 27 -9.03 -1.95 -0.15
C GLY A 27 -8.90 -1.60 1.33
N PHE A 28 -8.15 -0.56 1.61
CA PHE A 28 -7.97 -0.11 2.99
C PHE A 28 -9.27 0.52 3.50
N PRO A 29 -9.76 0.14 4.70
CA PRO A 29 -10.99 0.72 5.24
C PRO A 29 -10.85 2.23 5.43
N ASN A 30 -11.90 2.94 5.05
CA ASN A 30 -11.94 4.41 5.18
C ASN A 30 -10.79 5.12 4.47
N HIS A 31 -10.32 4.52 3.36
CA HIS A 31 -9.24 5.10 2.55
C HIS A 31 -9.63 6.52 2.12
N PRO A 32 -8.87 7.55 2.52
CA PRO A 32 -9.29 8.93 2.31
C PRO A 32 -8.97 9.48 0.92
N PHE A 33 -8.22 8.73 0.12
CA PHE A 33 -7.77 9.21 -1.20
C PHE A 33 -8.57 8.55 -2.31
N TYR A 34 -9.08 9.36 -3.22
CA TYR A 34 -9.85 8.85 -4.34
C TYR A 34 -8.94 8.33 -5.45
N VAL A 35 -9.38 7.28 -6.12
CA VAL A 35 -8.73 6.75 -7.32
C VAL A 35 -9.59 7.19 -8.51
N PHE A 36 -9.02 8.01 -9.38
CA PHE A 36 -9.74 8.55 -10.54
C PHE A 36 -9.28 7.87 -11.81
N ASP A 37 -10.22 7.73 -12.76
CA ASP A 37 -9.92 7.28 -14.13
C ASP A 37 -9.64 8.52 -14.98
N ASP A 38 -8.50 9.15 -14.72
CA ASP A 38 -8.05 10.36 -15.40
C ASP A 38 -6.88 10.06 -16.34
N ASP A 39 -6.28 11.10 -16.90
CA ASP A 39 -5.17 10.95 -17.83
C ASP A 39 -3.95 10.30 -17.15
N GLU A 40 -3.72 10.59 -15.87
CA GLU A 40 -2.64 9.97 -15.13
C GLU A 40 -2.87 8.47 -14.97
N MET A 41 -4.12 8.07 -14.76
CA MET A 41 -4.46 6.64 -14.70
C MET A 41 -4.26 5.97 -16.04
N SER A 42 -4.60 6.64 -17.13
CA SER A 42 -4.36 6.14 -18.49
C SER A 42 -2.86 5.97 -18.74
N ASP A 43 -2.04 6.92 -18.33
CA ASP A 43 -0.59 6.84 -18.48
C ASP A 43 -0.01 5.70 -17.64
N LEU A 44 -0.47 5.56 -16.41
CA LEU A 44 -0.04 4.48 -15.53
C LEU A 44 -0.41 3.12 -16.11
N THR A 45 -1.64 2.99 -16.60
CA THR A 45 -2.13 1.75 -17.20
C THR A 45 -1.29 1.38 -18.42
N GLU A 46 -1.00 2.35 -19.28
CA GLU A 46 -0.18 2.12 -20.45
C GLU A 46 1.26 1.71 -20.08
N SER A 47 1.82 2.34 -19.06
CA SER A 47 3.16 1.99 -18.56
C SER A 47 3.19 0.55 -18.06
N ILE A 48 2.18 0.15 -17.29
CA ILE A 48 2.11 -1.21 -16.76
C ILE A 48 1.90 -2.21 -17.90
N ARG A 49 1.11 -1.84 -18.92
CA ARG A 49 0.89 -2.70 -20.07
C ARG A 49 2.19 -2.98 -20.82
N ARG A 50 3.04 -1.96 -20.96
CA ARG A 50 4.32 -2.10 -21.69
C ARG A 50 5.41 -2.77 -20.87
N ASN A 51 5.54 -2.39 -19.62
CA ASN A 51 6.71 -2.74 -18.81
C ASN A 51 6.40 -3.68 -17.67
N GLY A 52 5.13 -4.02 -17.46
CA GLY A 52 4.72 -4.73 -16.28
C GLY A 52 4.68 -3.82 -15.06
N LEU A 53 4.28 -4.38 -13.93
CA LEU A 53 4.23 -3.65 -12.67
C LEU A 53 5.63 -3.65 -12.06
N ILE A 54 6.33 -2.53 -12.17
CA ILE A 54 7.72 -2.42 -11.72
C ILE A 54 7.81 -2.39 -10.21
N SER A 55 6.91 -1.65 -9.56
CA SER A 55 6.89 -1.54 -8.10
C SER A 55 5.71 -2.33 -7.54
N PRO A 56 5.97 -3.33 -6.68
CA PRO A 56 4.87 -4.08 -6.06
C PRO A 56 3.99 -3.18 -5.21
N VAL A 57 2.72 -3.55 -5.08
CA VAL A 57 1.85 -2.90 -4.10
C VAL A 57 2.20 -3.45 -2.72
N ILE A 58 1.82 -2.73 -1.66
CA ILE A 58 2.10 -3.14 -0.29
C ILE A 58 0.80 -3.59 0.36
N VAL A 59 0.82 -4.80 0.91
CA VAL A 59 -0.33 -5.40 1.56
C VAL A 59 0.09 -5.96 2.93
N ARG A 60 -0.90 -6.17 3.79
CA ARG A 60 -0.70 -6.97 5.01
C ARG A 60 -1.72 -8.09 5.02
N LYS A 61 -1.38 -9.18 5.67
CA LYS A 61 -2.32 -10.28 5.81
C LYS A 61 -3.36 -9.91 6.88
N LYS A 62 -4.62 -10.14 6.55
CA LYS A 62 -5.73 -9.90 7.49
C LYS A 62 -6.69 -11.07 7.40
N ALA A 63 -6.69 -11.92 8.44
CA ALA A 63 -7.39 -13.21 8.40
C ALA A 63 -6.84 -14.05 7.25
N ASP A 64 -7.69 -14.54 6.37
CA ASP A 64 -7.27 -15.33 5.21
C ASP A 64 -7.24 -14.52 3.91
N ARG A 65 -7.32 -13.20 4.02
CA ARG A 65 -7.26 -12.27 2.89
C ARG A 65 -6.12 -11.28 3.10
N PHE A 66 -5.99 -10.33 2.20
CA PHE A 66 -4.97 -9.29 2.28
C PHE A 66 -5.63 -7.92 2.23
N GLU A 67 -5.04 -6.98 2.95
CA GLU A 67 -5.50 -5.60 2.96
C GLU A 67 -4.46 -4.72 2.30
N LEU A 68 -4.87 -3.94 1.31
CA LEU A 68 -3.98 -3.07 0.55
C LEU A 68 -3.63 -1.83 1.38
N ILE A 69 -2.35 -1.64 1.62
CA ILE A 69 -1.85 -0.47 2.35
C ILE A 69 -1.42 0.62 1.39
N SER A 70 -0.69 0.25 0.34
CA SER A 70 -0.16 1.21 -0.63
C SER A 70 -0.26 0.64 -2.02
N GLY A 71 -0.55 1.50 -2.99
CA GLY A 71 -0.63 1.12 -4.39
C GLY A 71 -2.05 0.97 -4.90
N HIS A 72 -3.01 1.67 -4.31
CA HIS A 72 -4.40 1.62 -4.78
C HIS A 72 -4.54 1.96 -6.25
N ARG A 73 -3.77 2.95 -6.73
CA ARG A 73 -3.78 3.32 -8.15
C ARG A 73 -3.18 2.22 -9.01
N ARG A 74 -2.09 1.61 -8.56
CA ARG A 74 -1.45 0.51 -9.29
C ARG A 74 -2.35 -0.71 -9.37
N LYS A 75 -3.01 -1.04 -8.26
CA LYS A 75 -3.97 -2.14 -8.26
C LYS A 75 -5.11 -1.87 -9.23
N HIS A 76 -5.65 -0.66 -9.21
CA HIS A 76 -6.74 -0.28 -10.12
C HIS A 76 -6.31 -0.39 -11.59
N ALA A 77 -5.10 0.08 -11.91
CA ALA A 77 -4.57 -0.03 -13.27
C ALA A 77 -4.45 -1.49 -13.71
N CYS A 78 -3.99 -2.36 -12.82
CA CYS A 78 -3.90 -3.79 -13.12
C CYS A 78 -5.28 -4.41 -13.33
N GLU A 79 -6.27 -3.98 -12.57
CA GLU A 79 -7.65 -4.42 -12.76
C GLU A 79 -8.18 -4.00 -14.13
N LEU A 80 -7.90 -2.76 -14.54
CA LEU A 80 -8.32 -2.26 -15.84
C LEU A 80 -7.68 -3.06 -16.98
N LEU A 81 -6.48 -3.57 -16.77
CA LEU A 81 -5.78 -4.41 -17.76
C LEU A 81 -6.21 -5.87 -17.73
N GLY A 82 -7.08 -6.25 -16.81
CA GLY A 82 -7.55 -7.62 -16.68
C GLY A 82 -6.57 -8.59 -16.06
N HIS A 83 -5.64 -8.09 -15.27
CA HIS A 83 -4.70 -8.95 -14.55
C HIS A 83 -5.42 -9.73 -13.45
N ASP A 84 -5.11 -11.01 -13.31
CA ASP A 84 -5.67 -11.85 -12.25
C ASP A 84 -4.87 -11.76 -10.97
N GLU A 85 -3.57 -11.52 -11.10
CA GLU A 85 -2.64 -11.46 -9.98
C GLU A 85 -1.77 -10.22 -10.09
N ILE A 86 -1.32 -9.71 -8.94
CA ILE A 86 -0.35 -8.61 -8.92
C ILE A 86 0.76 -8.93 -7.94
N ALA A 87 1.94 -8.39 -8.23
CA ALA A 87 3.07 -8.50 -7.32
C ALA A 87 2.80 -7.66 -6.07
N CYS A 88 2.93 -8.28 -4.92
CA CYS A 88 2.67 -7.67 -3.63
C CYS A 88 3.86 -7.84 -2.70
N HIS A 89 4.13 -6.79 -1.97
CA HIS A 89 5.09 -6.79 -0.88
C HIS A 89 4.29 -6.98 0.41
N ILE A 90 4.47 -8.12 1.06
CA ILE A 90 3.70 -8.44 2.26
C ILE A 90 4.45 -7.96 3.47
N VAL A 91 3.83 -7.10 4.26
CA VAL A 91 4.43 -6.57 5.48
C VAL A 91 3.61 -6.98 6.69
N GLU A 92 4.26 -7.06 7.83
CA GLU A 92 3.58 -7.23 9.10
C GLU A 92 3.34 -5.86 9.69
N ALA A 93 2.10 -5.54 9.99
CA ALA A 93 1.74 -4.24 10.54
C ALA A 93 0.46 -4.36 11.34
N SER A 94 0.43 -3.70 12.50
CA SER A 94 -0.79 -3.57 13.28
C SER A 94 -1.76 -2.65 12.53
N ASP A 95 -2.99 -2.56 13.02
CA ASP A 95 -3.99 -1.68 12.43
C ASP A 95 -3.50 -0.23 12.40
N ASP A 96 -2.91 0.24 13.49
CA ASP A 96 -2.43 1.62 13.56
C ASP A 96 -1.20 1.85 12.69
N GLU A 97 -0.28 0.89 12.67
CA GLU A 97 0.88 0.97 11.79
C GLU A 97 0.45 1.02 10.32
N ALA A 98 -0.53 0.22 9.96
CA ALA A 98 -1.04 0.20 8.59
C ALA A 98 -1.67 1.55 8.20
N ILE A 99 -2.40 2.18 9.12
CA ILE A 99 -2.97 3.51 8.88
C ILE A 99 -1.86 4.52 8.60
N ILE A 100 -0.83 4.53 9.44
CA ILE A 100 0.29 5.45 9.28
C ILE A 100 1.00 5.22 7.95
N MET A 101 1.28 3.97 7.61
CA MET A 101 1.91 3.62 6.34
C MET A 101 1.07 4.07 5.15
N MET A 102 -0.23 3.84 5.21
CA MET A 102 -1.14 4.21 4.14
C MET A 102 -1.14 5.72 3.92
N VAL A 103 -1.25 6.50 5.00
CA VAL A 103 -1.25 7.95 4.90
C VAL A 103 0.09 8.46 4.36
N ASP A 104 1.20 7.99 4.92
CA ASP A 104 2.53 8.46 4.52
C ASP A 104 2.81 8.14 3.04
N SER A 105 2.35 6.99 2.56
CA SER A 105 2.58 6.61 1.17
C SER A 105 1.81 7.49 0.17
N ASN A 106 0.76 8.17 0.61
CA ASN A 106 -0.08 8.99 -0.27
C ASN A 106 0.15 10.48 -0.11
N CYS A 107 0.71 10.93 1.01
CA CYS A 107 0.86 12.38 1.26
C CYS A 107 1.86 13.06 0.33
N GLN A 108 2.69 12.30 -0.35
CA GLN A 108 3.66 12.84 -1.29
C GLN A 108 3.08 13.09 -2.68
N ARG A 109 1.84 12.68 -2.92
CA ARG A 109 1.21 12.90 -4.21
C ARG A 109 0.84 14.36 -4.37
N THR A 110 1.05 14.90 -5.58
CA THR A 110 0.77 16.30 -5.86
C THR A 110 -0.72 16.61 -6.01
N LYS A 111 -1.52 15.62 -6.40
CA LYS A 111 -2.96 15.79 -6.65
C LYS A 111 -3.82 15.24 -5.53
N VAL A 112 -3.50 15.62 -4.30
CA VAL A 112 -4.32 15.27 -3.14
C VAL A 112 -5.17 16.50 -2.81
N LEU A 113 -6.49 16.30 -2.73
CA LEU A 113 -7.39 17.38 -2.37
C LEU A 113 -7.16 17.80 -0.91
N PRO A 114 -7.34 19.08 -0.57
CA PRO A 114 -7.18 19.53 0.82
C PRO A 114 -8.04 18.75 1.81
N SER A 115 -9.27 18.41 1.42
CA SER A 115 -10.17 17.61 2.27
C SER A 115 -9.65 16.20 2.50
N GLU A 116 -9.10 15.57 1.45
CA GLU A 116 -8.48 14.26 1.56
C GLU A 116 -7.28 14.30 2.51
N ARG A 117 -6.44 15.31 2.34
CA ARG A 117 -5.24 15.49 3.17
C ARG A 117 -5.61 15.71 4.63
N ALA A 118 -6.61 16.54 4.89
CA ALA A 118 -7.05 16.81 6.27
C ALA A 118 -7.59 15.53 6.94
N PHE A 119 -8.40 14.76 6.23
CA PHE A 119 -8.92 13.51 6.74
C PHE A 119 -7.79 12.50 7.02
N ALA A 120 -6.84 12.42 6.09
CA ALA A 120 -5.71 11.51 6.22
C ALA A 120 -4.86 11.83 7.44
N TYR A 121 -4.54 13.12 7.65
CA TYR A 121 -3.76 13.53 8.82
C TYR A 121 -4.50 13.25 10.12
N LYS A 122 -5.82 13.42 10.12
CA LYS A 122 -6.60 13.09 11.32
C LYS A 122 -6.49 11.61 11.64
N MET A 123 -6.64 10.76 10.64
CA MET A 123 -6.48 9.31 10.82
C MET A 123 -5.10 8.97 11.36
N LYS A 124 -4.06 9.59 10.81
CA LYS A 124 -2.69 9.35 11.24
C LYS A 124 -2.46 9.77 12.68
N LEU A 125 -2.92 10.97 13.05
CA LEU A 125 -2.76 11.46 14.42
C LEU A 125 -3.47 10.56 15.42
N GLU A 126 -4.66 10.10 15.11
CA GLU A 126 -5.39 9.20 15.97
C GLU A 126 -4.66 7.86 16.14
N ALA A 127 -4.11 7.34 15.05
CA ALA A 127 -3.32 6.11 15.09
C ALA A 127 -2.06 6.28 15.94
N MET A 128 -1.37 7.40 15.80
CA MET A 128 -0.18 7.70 16.59
C MET A 128 -0.50 7.81 18.06
N LYS A 129 -1.62 8.43 18.41
CA LYS A 129 -2.06 8.55 19.80
C LYS A 129 -2.33 7.19 20.42
N ARG A 130 -2.97 6.30 19.67
CA ARG A 130 -3.24 4.93 20.17
C ARG A 130 -1.94 4.18 20.40
N GLN A 131 -0.95 4.34 19.52
CA GLN A 131 0.35 3.72 19.69
C GLN A 131 1.08 4.27 20.91
N GLY A 132 1.01 5.58 21.11
CA GLY A 132 1.62 6.22 22.28
C GLY A 132 1.07 5.68 23.58
N LYS A 133 -0.26 5.50 23.65
CA LYS A 133 -0.89 4.92 24.84
C LYS A 133 -0.42 3.50 25.10
N ARG A 134 -0.25 2.71 24.06
CA ARG A 134 0.25 1.33 24.20
C ARG A 134 1.69 1.31 24.66
N SER A 135 2.50 2.26 24.20
CA SER A 135 3.90 2.34 24.56
C SER A 135 4.10 2.73 26.04
N ASP A 136 3.14 3.41 26.61
CA ASP A 136 3.21 3.87 28.00
C ASP A 136 2.82 2.77 29.01
N LEU A 137 2.45 1.62 28.56
CA LEU A 137 2.06 0.51 29.45
C LEU A 137 3.24 -0.31 30.01
#